data_0fe76644a3c3d4fbf35113f188574dff
#
_entry.id   0fe76644a3c3d4fbf35113f188574dff
#
_cell.length_a   1.000
_cell.length_b   1.000
_cell.length_c   1.000
_cell.angle_alpha   90.00
_cell.angle_beta   90.00
_cell.angle_gamma   90.00
#
_symmetry.space_group_name_H-M   'P 1'
#
loop_
_entity.id
_entity.type
_entity.pdbx_description
1 polymer ?
#
loop_
_entity_poly.entity_id
_entity_poly.type
_entity_poly.pdbx_seq_one_letter_code
_entity_poly.pdbx_strand_id
1 'polypeptide(L)'
;MTTTRFDRTQILLEPGQRRKLTRIAAQEKRSLSDVVREMIDAELAARKRREMEEAAQALLSDYQADKDLTAFTALDGEDLR
;
A
#
# COMPACT_ATOMS: atom_id res chain seq x y z
N MET A 1 17.28 10.89 17.87
CA MET A 1 16.31 11.74 17.43
C MET A 1 16.32 11.89 15.91
N THR A 2 15.24 11.95 15.39
CA THR A 2 15.13 11.95 13.95
C THR A 2 14.65 13.31 13.47
N THR A 3 15.34 13.84 12.54
CA THR A 3 14.93 15.10 11.94
C THR A 3 14.33 14.79 10.60
N THR A 4 13.09 15.15 10.43
CA THR A 4 12.43 14.93 9.16
C THR A 4 12.78 16.06 8.22
N ARG A 5 13.29 15.70 7.08
CA ARG A 5 13.59 16.68 6.05
C ARG A 5 12.51 16.62 5.00
N PHE A 6 12.01 17.77 4.65
CA PHE A 6 10.97 17.88 3.62
C PHE A 6 11.59 18.35 2.32
N ASP A 7 11.30 17.62 1.28
CA ASP A 7 11.68 18.07 -0.06
C ASP A 7 10.59 18.98 -0.59
N ARG A 8 10.99 20.11 -1.11
CA ARG A 8 10.03 21.03 -1.69
C ARG A 8 9.58 20.48 -3.03
N THR A 9 8.31 20.22 -3.16
CA THR A 9 7.77 19.62 -4.36
C THR A 9 6.54 20.39 -4.78
N GLN A 10 6.42 20.65 -6.05
CA GLN A 10 5.26 21.33 -6.60
C GLN A 10 4.46 20.35 -7.41
N ILE A 11 3.15 20.34 -7.19
CA ILE A 11 2.25 19.50 -7.96
C ILE A 11 1.08 20.36 -8.42
N LEU A 12 0.49 19.96 -9.51
CA LEU A 12 -0.68 20.61 -10.04
C LEU A 12 -1.91 19.89 -9.57
N LEU A 13 -2.84 20.64 -9.02
CA LEU A 13 -4.10 20.09 -8.56
C LEU A 13 -5.23 20.71 -9.35
N GLU A 14 -6.25 19.91 -9.58
CA GLU A 14 -7.48 20.45 -10.15
C GLU A 14 -8.15 21.35 -9.11
N PRO A 15 -8.87 22.37 -9.57
CA PRO A 15 -9.52 23.28 -8.60
C PRO A 15 -10.42 22.55 -7.61
N GLY A 16 -11.14 21.54 -8.07
CA GLY A 16 -11.98 20.77 -7.16
C GLY A 16 -11.20 20.05 -6.10
N GLN A 17 -10.05 19.50 -6.47
CA GLN A 17 -9.21 18.81 -5.52
C GLN A 17 -8.69 19.77 -4.47
N ARG A 18 -8.24 20.93 -4.90
CA ARG A 18 -7.71 21.90 -3.94
C ARG A 18 -8.79 22.34 -2.97
N ARG A 19 -10.00 22.57 -3.47
CA ARG A 19 -11.09 23.00 -2.59
C ARG A 19 -11.42 21.94 -1.55
N LYS A 20 -11.47 20.69 -1.98
CA LYS A 20 -11.77 19.61 -1.04
C LYS A 20 -10.72 19.47 0.02
N LEU A 21 -9.46 19.56 -0.39
CA LEU A 21 -8.35 19.46 0.56
C LEU A 21 -8.36 20.61 1.54
N THR A 22 -8.63 21.82 1.04
CA THR A 22 -8.70 22.98 1.90
C THR A 22 -9.82 22.84 2.94
N ARG A 23 -10.94 22.29 2.51
CA ARG A 23 -12.05 22.07 3.43
C ARG A 23 -11.67 21.08 4.52
N ILE A 24 -11.02 19.98 4.14
CA ILE A 24 -10.58 18.99 5.12
C ILE A 24 -9.60 19.60 6.10
N ALA A 25 -8.64 20.36 5.58
CA ALA A 25 -7.66 20.99 6.44
C ALA A 25 -8.32 21.93 7.44
N ALA A 26 -9.30 22.70 6.98
CA ALA A 26 -10.01 23.60 7.88
C ALA A 26 -10.80 22.84 8.93
N GLN A 27 -11.46 21.76 8.53
CA GLN A 27 -12.24 20.97 9.46
C GLN A 27 -11.37 20.32 10.52
N GLU A 28 -10.18 19.90 10.13
CA GLU A 28 -9.28 19.22 11.05
C GLU A 28 -8.28 20.17 11.71
N LYS A 29 -8.36 21.44 11.36
CA LYS A 29 -7.46 22.44 11.93
C LYS A 29 -6.01 22.07 11.70
N ARG A 30 -5.70 21.68 10.47
CA ARG A 30 -4.38 21.26 10.06
C ARG A 30 -3.99 22.07 8.83
N SER A 31 -2.70 22.07 8.55
CA SER A 31 -2.26 22.74 7.33
C SER A 31 -2.62 21.87 6.12
N LEU A 32 -2.73 22.52 4.97
CA LEU A 32 -2.98 21.81 3.73
C LEU A 32 -1.89 20.78 3.48
N SER A 33 -0.65 21.16 3.74
CA SER A 33 0.48 20.25 3.54
C SER A 33 0.36 19.01 4.42
N ASP A 34 -0.10 19.18 5.66
CA ASP A 34 -0.27 18.04 6.56
C ASP A 34 -1.30 17.06 6.02
N VAL A 35 -2.42 17.60 5.54
CA VAL A 35 -3.48 16.74 5.01
C VAL A 35 -2.97 15.99 3.79
N VAL A 36 -2.28 16.68 2.89
CA VAL A 36 -1.78 16.04 1.68
C VAL A 36 -0.76 14.96 2.03
N ARG A 37 0.16 15.27 2.94
CA ARG A 37 1.16 14.28 3.34
C ARG A 37 0.52 13.04 3.94
N GLU A 38 -0.50 13.24 4.75
CA GLU A 38 -1.19 12.10 5.32
C GLU A 38 -1.84 11.25 4.26
N MET A 39 -2.44 11.87 3.27
CA MET A 39 -3.05 11.13 2.17
C MET A 39 -2.01 10.37 1.36
N ILE A 40 -0.87 11.01 1.14
CA ILE A 40 0.21 10.34 0.42
C ILE A 40 0.70 9.14 1.21
N ASP A 41 0.92 9.31 2.50
CA ASP A 41 1.39 8.21 3.31
C ASP A 41 0.41 7.05 3.31
N ALA A 42 -0.89 7.37 3.40
CA ALA A 42 -1.91 6.34 3.39
C ALA A 42 -1.93 5.60 2.06
N GLU A 43 -1.80 6.34 0.96
CA GLU A 43 -1.82 5.70 -0.34
C GLU A 43 -0.58 4.85 -0.58
N LEU A 44 0.57 5.35 -0.15
CA LEU A 44 1.79 4.57 -0.29
C LEU A 44 1.73 3.28 0.53
N ALA A 45 1.17 3.36 1.72
CA ALA A 45 1.00 2.18 2.55
C ALA A 45 0.04 1.20 1.89
N ALA A 46 -1.03 1.71 1.29
CA ALA A 46 -1.99 0.85 0.63
C ALA A 46 -1.37 0.15 -0.57
N ARG A 47 -0.55 0.87 -1.32
CA ARG A 47 0.10 0.27 -2.47
C ARG A 47 1.10 -0.80 -2.05
N LYS A 48 1.84 -0.51 -0.99
CA LYS A 48 2.79 -1.50 -0.49
C LYS A 48 2.06 -2.75 -0.04
N ARG A 49 0.94 -2.60 0.63
CA ARG A 49 0.16 -3.74 1.06
C ARG A 49 -0.34 -4.55 -0.12
N ARG A 50 -0.80 -3.88 -1.18
CA ARG A 50 -1.24 -4.57 -2.37
C ARG A 50 -0.10 -5.33 -3.03
N GLU A 51 1.08 -4.73 -3.08
CA GLU A 51 2.23 -5.40 -3.65
C GLU A 51 2.58 -6.65 -2.86
N MET A 52 2.52 -6.56 -1.55
CA MET A 52 2.81 -7.71 -0.71
C MET A 52 1.76 -8.80 -0.89
N GLU A 53 0.51 -8.41 -1.01
CA GLU A 53 -0.54 -9.37 -1.25
C GLU A 53 -0.39 -10.06 -2.59
N GLU A 54 -0.02 -9.31 -3.61
CA GLU A 54 0.20 -9.88 -4.92
C GLU A 54 1.39 -10.82 -4.91
N ALA A 55 2.45 -10.44 -4.21
CA ALA A 55 3.61 -11.29 -4.09
C ALA A 55 3.25 -12.58 -3.35
N ALA A 56 2.46 -12.46 -2.30
CA ALA A 56 2.03 -13.63 -1.56
C ALA A 56 1.16 -14.53 -2.43
N GLN A 57 0.29 -13.92 -3.22
CA GLN A 57 -0.55 -14.69 -4.13
C GLN A 57 0.29 -15.43 -5.17
N ALA A 58 1.29 -14.75 -5.69
CA ALA A 58 2.15 -15.38 -6.68
C ALA A 58 2.91 -16.55 -6.07
N LEU A 59 3.41 -16.39 -4.86
CA LEU A 59 4.09 -17.46 -4.19
C LEU A 59 3.16 -18.63 -3.90
N LEU A 60 1.95 -18.31 -3.49
CA LEU A 60 0.98 -19.34 -3.20
C LEU A 60 0.61 -20.10 -4.46
N SER A 61 0.46 -19.39 -5.56
CA SER A 61 0.17 -20.02 -6.83
C SER A 61 1.28 -20.97 -7.24
N ASP A 62 2.53 -20.51 -7.11
CA ASP A 62 3.67 -21.35 -7.43
C ASP A 62 3.71 -22.58 -6.55
N TYR A 63 3.44 -22.38 -5.28
CA TYR A 63 3.45 -23.48 -4.35
C TYR A 63 2.38 -24.49 -4.70
N GLN A 64 1.20 -24.02 -5.05
CA GLN A 64 0.12 -24.90 -5.41
C GLN A 64 0.41 -25.67 -6.70
N ALA A 65 1.05 -25.00 -7.64
CA ALA A 65 1.44 -25.66 -8.87
C ALA A 65 2.45 -26.79 -8.60
N ASP A 66 3.43 -26.49 -7.76
CA ASP A 66 4.39 -27.49 -7.36
C ASP A 66 3.72 -28.65 -6.66
N LYS A 67 2.78 -28.33 -5.82
CA LYS A 67 2.05 -29.34 -5.10
C LYS A 67 1.27 -30.23 -6.04
N ASP A 68 0.67 -29.62 -7.04
CA ASP A 68 -0.05 -30.38 -8.05
C ASP A 68 0.87 -31.32 -8.78
N LEU A 69 2.06 -30.85 -9.10
CA LEU A 69 3.03 -31.67 -9.80
C LEU A 69 3.47 -32.86 -8.96
N THR A 70 3.49 -32.68 -7.67
CA THR A 70 3.90 -33.74 -6.77
C THR A 70 2.74 -34.38 -6.03
N ALA A 71 1.55 -34.08 -6.43
CA ALA A 71 0.36 -34.57 -5.73
C ALA A 71 0.35 -36.07 -5.65
N PHE A 72 0.82 -36.68 -6.68
CA PHE A 72 0.83 -38.13 -6.69
C PHE A 72 1.88 -38.69 -5.77
N THR A 73 2.83 -37.91 -5.39
CA THR A 73 3.82 -38.39 -4.44
C THR A 73 3.39 -38.12 -3.03
N ALA A 74 2.52 -37.47 -2.88
CA ALA A 74 2.25 -37.11 -1.62
C ALA A 74 1.68 -37.55 -0.73
N LEU A 75 1.68 -37.45 -0.63
CA LEU A 75 1.33 -37.52 0.08
C LEU A 75 1.56 -36.86 1.02
N ASP A 76 1.96 -36.55 1.04
CA ASP A 76 2.32 -36.02 1.91
C ASP A 76 1.89 -35.10 2.32
N GLY A 77 1.39 -34.96 2.06
CA GLY A 77 0.87 -34.09 2.38
C GLY A 77 0.75 -33.64 3.60
N GLU A 78 0.88 -33.82 3.89
CA GLU A 78 0.81 -33.47 4.84
C GLU A 78 1.36 -32.59 5.29
N ASP A 79 1.71 -32.38 5.13
CA ASP A 79 2.37 -31.67 5.62
C ASP A 79 2.18 -30.52 5.69
N LEU A 80 1.79 -30.19 5.57
CA LEU A 80 1.68 -29.35 5.69
C LEU A 80 1.32 -28.54 6.09
N ARG A 81 1.22 -28.35 6.24
CA ARG A 81 0.93 -27.60 6.52
C ARG A 81 0.30 -27.06 6.65
#